data_9e846d500d4f1caaa24ed75ffaaf2435
#
_entry.id   9e846d500d4f1caaa24ed75ffaaf2435
#
_cell.length_a   1.000
_cell.length_b   1.000
_cell.length_c   1.000
_cell.angle_alpha   90.00
_cell.angle_beta   90.00
_cell.angle_gamma   90.00
#
_symmetry.space_group_name_H-M   'P 1'
#
loop_
_entity.id
_entity.type
_entity.pdbx_description
1 polymer ?
#
loop_
_entity_poly.entity_id
_entity_poly.type
_entity_poly.pdbx_seq_one_letter_code
_entity_poly.pdbx_strand_id
1 'polypeptide(L)'
;MKKQIIHLLFLILLTAQTSAQIGRRFPSERKEITDPVTGHKLIFLTSTPQGDSKIYQTHNQWTADGQWLIFRSNRARNEALAVNEKTGEIVQVTEGGYTGMLNVGRLSMKLYFLRYKYNRMADT
;
A
#
# COMPACT_ATOMS: atom_id res chain seq x y z
N MET A 1 -6.69 13.75 42.73
CA MET A 1 -6.69 14.43 41.43
C MET A 1 -5.47 14.07 40.57
N LYS A 2 -4.23 14.23 41.01
CA LYS A 2 -3.02 13.90 40.19
C LYS A 2 -2.94 12.42 39.74
N LYS A 3 -3.30 11.46 40.60
CA LYS A 3 -3.30 10.02 40.26
C LYS A 3 -4.36 9.68 39.20
N GLN A 4 -5.52 10.31 39.21
CA GLN A 4 -6.58 10.07 38.21
C GLN A 4 -6.21 10.61 36.82
N ILE A 5 -5.51 11.74 36.78
CA ILE A 5 -5.01 12.34 35.53
C ILE A 5 -3.94 11.44 34.91
N ILE A 6 -3.06 10.83 35.69
CA ILE A 6 -2.03 9.90 35.20
C ILE A 6 -2.66 8.63 34.62
N HIS A 7 -3.71 8.09 35.24
CA HIS A 7 -4.43 6.92 34.72
C HIS A 7 -5.18 7.25 33.43
N LEU A 8 -5.77 8.43 33.32
CA LEU A 8 -6.43 8.88 32.11
C LEU A 8 -5.43 9.09 30.96
N LEU A 9 -4.26 9.66 31.25
CA LEU A 9 -3.18 9.81 30.25
C LEU A 9 -2.65 8.46 29.78
N PHE A 10 -2.51 7.49 30.68
CA PHE A 10 -2.05 6.14 30.34
C PHE A 10 -3.08 5.38 29.50
N LEU A 11 -4.37 5.58 29.74
CA LEU A 11 -5.46 5.00 28.95
C LEU A 11 -5.49 5.55 27.52
N ILE A 12 -5.19 6.83 27.34
CA ILE A 12 -5.13 7.48 26.01
C ILE A 12 -3.94 6.99 25.20
N LEU A 13 -2.80 6.70 25.83
CA LEU A 13 -1.63 6.14 25.14
C LEU A 13 -1.83 4.69 24.65
N LEU A 14 -2.73 3.93 25.26
CA LEU A 14 -2.99 2.54 24.85
C LEU A 14 -3.85 2.43 23.57
N THR A 15 -4.50 3.50 23.14
CA THR A 15 -5.38 3.47 21.95
C THR A 15 -4.66 3.74 20.63
N ALA A 16 -3.36 4.06 20.65
CA ALA A 16 -2.58 4.35 19.44
C ALA A 16 -1.96 3.10 18.79
N GLN A 17 -2.66 1.98 18.79
CA GLN A 17 -2.30 0.80 18.00
C GLN A 17 -2.77 1.03 16.56
N THR A 18 -2.01 1.80 15.79
CA THR A 18 -2.22 1.84 14.33
C THR A 18 -1.72 0.52 13.72
N SER A 19 -2.55 -0.49 13.74
CA SER A 19 -2.28 -1.69 12.98
C SER A 19 -2.17 -1.34 11.48
N ALA A 20 -1.25 -1.98 10.78
CA ALA A 20 -1.16 -1.89 9.33
C ALA A 20 -2.45 -2.46 8.75
N GLN A 21 -3.34 -1.61 8.28
CA GLN A 21 -4.68 -1.98 7.80
C GLN A 21 -4.82 -1.66 6.33
N ILE A 22 -5.61 -2.49 5.64
CA ILE A 22 -6.15 -2.13 4.32
C ILE A 22 -6.79 -0.74 4.42
N GLY A 23 -6.49 0.13 3.45
CA GLY A 23 -6.94 1.52 3.45
C GLY A 23 -6.00 2.51 4.13
N ARG A 24 -4.87 2.06 4.72
CA ARG A 24 -3.84 2.98 5.21
C ARG A 24 -3.32 3.85 4.07
N ARG A 25 -3.31 5.16 4.29
CA ARG A 25 -2.87 6.15 3.30
C ARG A 25 -1.45 6.60 3.57
N PHE A 26 -0.72 6.89 2.50
CA PHE A 26 0.63 7.44 2.53
C PHE A 26 0.64 8.76 1.77
N PRO A 27 1.57 9.68 2.10
CA PRO A 27 1.72 10.93 1.36
C PRO A 27 1.98 10.69 -0.12
N SER A 28 1.51 11.60 -0.96
CA SER A 28 1.81 11.60 -2.38
C SER A 28 3.31 11.84 -2.61
N GLU A 29 3.87 11.06 -3.49
CA GLU A 29 5.26 11.20 -3.96
C GLU A 29 5.32 11.55 -5.45
N ARG A 30 4.16 11.88 -6.03
CA ARG A 30 4.02 12.16 -7.45
C ARG A 30 4.88 13.34 -7.86
N LYS A 31 5.68 13.15 -8.90
CA LYS A 31 6.51 14.18 -9.52
C LYS A 31 6.31 14.18 -11.03
N GLU A 32 6.28 15.36 -11.60
CA GLU A 32 6.34 15.55 -13.05
C GLU A 32 7.66 16.21 -13.41
N ILE A 33 8.35 15.64 -14.39
CA ILE A 33 9.56 16.24 -14.97
C ILE A 33 9.45 16.21 -16.49
N THR A 34 10.12 17.14 -17.14
CA THR A 34 10.31 17.06 -18.59
C THR A 34 11.66 16.40 -18.88
N ASP A 35 11.64 15.36 -19.67
CA ASP A 35 12.86 14.71 -20.14
C ASP A 35 13.68 15.70 -20.99
N PRO A 36 14.90 16.07 -20.58
CA PRO A 36 15.69 17.05 -21.29
C PRO A 36 16.15 16.60 -22.69
N VAL A 37 16.13 15.31 -22.97
CA VAL A 37 16.55 14.76 -24.26
C VAL A 37 15.40 14.69 -25.26
N THR A 38 14.24 14.21 -24.83
CA THR A 38 13.09 13.96 -25.72
C THR A 38 12.02 15.03 -25.63
N GLY A 39 12.05 15.88 -24.59
CA GLY A 39 11.00 16.86 -24.29
C GLY A 39 9.70 16.26 -23.78
N HIS A 40 9.63 14.94 -23.59
CA HIS A 40 8.43 14.29 -23.08
C HIS A 40 8.23 14.54 -21.59
N LYS A 41 6.98 14.66 -21.18
CA LYS A 41 6.60 14.73 -19.77
C LYS A 41 6.65 13.32 -19.17
N LEU A 42 7.43 13.14 -18.11
CA LEU A 42 7.52 11.94 -17.30
C LEU A 42 6.79 12.15 -15.99
N ILE A 43 5.98 11.17 -15.61
CA ILE A 43 5.24 11.18 -14.36
C ILE A 43 5.79 10.05 -13.48
N PHE A 44 6.42 10.42 -12.38
CA PHE A 44 6.85 9.50 -11.34
C PHE A 44 5.73 9.39 -10.32
N LEU A 45 5.16 8.22 -10.16
CA LEU A 45 4.10 7.95 -9.18
C LEU A 45 4.67 7.70 -7.78
N THR A 46 5.91 7.23 -7.71
CA THR A 46 6.69 7.08 -6.47
C THR A 46 8.07 7.70 -6.67
N SER A 47 8.67 8.24 -5.61
CA SER A 47 9.95 8.95 -5.71
C SER A 47 10.88 8.75 -4.51
N THR A 48 10.44 8.03 -3.48
CA THR A 48 11.28 7.68 -2.33
C THR A 48 11.85 6.27 -2.47
N PRO A 49 13.06 5.98 -1.92
CA PRO A 49 13.73 4.69 -2.07
C PRO A 49 13.11 3.62 -1.14
N GLN A 50 11.86 3.25 -1.38
CA GLN A 50 11.12 2.29 -0.56
C GLN A 50 11.07 0.87 -1.13
N GLY A 51 11.87 0.57 -2.14
CA GLY A 51 11.88 -0.75 -2.76
C GLY A 51 10.58 -1.09 -3.48
N ASP A 52 10.09 -0.15 -4.29
CA ASP A 52 8.89 -0.35 -5.09
C ASP A 52 9.15 -1.26 -6.28
N SER A 53 8.20 -2.11 -6.58
CA SER A 53 8.26 -2.97 -7.76
C SER A 53 6.87 -3.18 -8.36
N LYS A 54 6.86 -3.33 -9.69
CA LYS A 54 5.63 -3.72 -10.38
C LYS A 54 5.18 -5.12 -9.96
N ILE A 55 3.90 -5.42 -10.09
CA ILE A 55 3.40 -6.79 -10.03
C ILE A 55 3.88 -7.56 -11.27
N TYR A 56 3.45 -8.81 -11.45
CA TYR A 56 3.96 -9.61 -12.56
C TYR A 56 3.72 -8.94 -13.94
N GLN A 57 4.74 -8.88 -14.76
CA GLN A 57 4.80 -8.06 -15.98
C GLN A 57 3.74 -8.34 -17.03
N THR A 58 3.21 -9.56 -17.08
CA THR A 58 2.16 -9.96 -18.04
C THR A 58 0.74 -9.74 -17.49
N HIS A 59 0.61 -9.32 -16.21
CA HIS A 59 -0.68 -9.08 -15.60
C HIS A 59 -1.08 -7.62 -15.71
N ASN A 60 -2.40 -7.39 -15.80
CA ASN A 60 -2.95 -6.05 -15.69
C ASN A 60 -2.57 -5.45 -14.32
N GLN A 61 -2.07 -4.23 -14.33
CA GLN A 61 -1.66 -3.51 -13.13
C GLN A 61 -2.60 -2.37 -12.77
N TRP A 62 -3.47 -1.99 -13.70
CA TRP A 62 -4.42 -0.91 -13.52
C TRP A 62 -5.78 -1.42 -13.07
N THR A 63 -6.44 -0.66 -12.19
CA THR A 63 -7.84 -0.91 -11.83
C THR A 63 -8.76 -0.74 -13.03
N ALA A 64 -9.96 -1.30 -12.95
CA ALA A 64 -10.92 -1.30 -14.05
C ALA A 64 -11.34 0.11 -14.51
N ASP A 65 -11.29 1.10 -13.62
CA ASP A 65 -11.53 2.52 -13.93
C ASP A 65 -10.28 3.25 -14.49
N GLY A 66 -9.15 2.57 -14.57
CA GLY A 66 -7.89 3.12 -15.07
C GLY A 66 -7.24 4.18 -14.18
N GLN A 67 -7.71 4.38 -12.95
CA GLN A 67 -7.22 5.45 -12.09
C GLN A 67 -6.09 5.05 -11.15
N TRP A 68 -6.01 3.77 -10.79
CA TRP A 68 -5.07 3.29 -9.79
C TRP A 68 -4.14 2.22 -10.36
N LEU A 69 -2.86 2.39 -10.12
CA LEU A 69 -1.82 1.40 -10.41
C LEU A 69 -1.51 0.58 -9.15
N ILE A 70 -1.59 -0.74 -9.27
CA ILE A 70 -1.24 -1.67 -8.19
C ILE A 70 0.25 -2.01 -8.27
N PHE A 71 0.96 -1.93 -7.15
CA PHE A 71 2.38 -2.21 -7.06
C PHE A 71 2.75 -2.84 -5.70
N ARG A 72 3.95 -3.41 -5.61
CA ARG A 72 4.53 -3.93 -4.37
C ARG A 72 5.43 -2.89 -3.75
N SER A 73 5.43 -2.80 -2.42
CA SER A 73 6.27 -1.83 -1.74
C SER A 73 6.67 -2.29 -0.35
N ASN A 74 7.89 -1.93 0.06
CA ASN A 74 8.38 -2.13 1.41
C ASN A 74 7.82 -1.10 2.41
N ARG A 75 7.03 -0.09 1.96
CA ARG A 75 6.38 0.90 2.85
C ARG A 75 5.50 0.24 3.91
N ALA A 76 4.91 -0.89 3.59
CA ALA A 76 3.99 -1.63 4.45
C ALA A 76 4.39 -3.12 4.52
N ARG A 77 5.65 -3.42 4.84
CA ARG A 77 6.15 -4.79 5.01
C ARG A 77 5.85 -5.70 3.81
N ASN A 78 6.16 -5.24 2.60
CA ASN A 78 5.90 -5.93 1.34
C ASN A 78 4.42 -6.16 1.00
N GLU A 79 3.52 -5.39 1.58
CA GLU A 79 2.12 -5.37 1.16
C GLU A 79 1.96 -4.73 -0.22
N ALA A 80 0.86 -5.05 -0.89
CA ALA A 80 0.50 -4.37 -2.12
C ALA A 80 -0.13 -3.02 -1.81
N LEU A 81 0.23 -2.03 -2.62
CA LEU A 81 -0.28 -0.68 -2.57
C LEU A 81 -0.93 -0.33 -3.91
N ALA A 82 -1.82 0.64 -3.87
CA ALA A 82 -2.38 1.30 -5.05
C ALA A 82 -1.93 2.76 -5.06
N VAL A 83 -1.55 3.29 -6.20
CA VAL A 83 -1.27 4.72 -6.37
C VAL A 83 -2.19 5.33 -7.41
N ASN A 84 -2.81 6.44 -7.08
CA ASN A 84 -3.66 7.17 -8.01
C ASN A 84 -2.80 8.00 -8.97
N GLU A 85 -3.00 7.84 -10.27
CA GLU A 85 -2.20 8.49 -11.30
C GLU A 85 -2.29 10.03 -11.23
N LYS A 86 -3.48 10.55 -10.97
CA LYS A 86 -3.73 12.01 -11.00
C LYS A 86 -3.30 12.69 -9.71
N THR A 87 -3.66 12.10 -8.57
CA THR A 87 -3.42 12.73 -7.26
C THR A 87 -2.11 12.31 -6.62
N GLY A 88 -1.56 11.16 -7.01
CA GLY A 88 -0.40 10.54 -6.37
C GLY A 88 -0.71 9.93 -5.00
N GLU A 89 -1.99 9.89 -4.60
CA GLU A 89 -2.38 9.25 -3.35
C GLU A 89 -1.99 7.78 -3.35
N ILE A 90 -1.37 7.32 -2.27
CA ILE A 90 -0.94 5.93 -2.11
C ILE A 90 -1.75 5.29 -0.99
N VAL A 91 -2.33 4.10 -1.26
CA VAL A 91 -3.20 3.38 -0.34
C VAL A 91 -2.79 1.92 -0.25
N GLN A 92 -2.72 1.37 0.95
CA GLN A 92 -2.47 -0.06 1.17
C GLN A 92 -3.71 -0.89 0.81
N VAL A 93 -3.55 -1.92 -0.03
CA VAL A 93 -4.65 -2.73 -0.55
C VAL A 93 -4.60 -4.20 -0.15
N THR A 94 -3.52 -4.65 0.50
CA THR A 94 -3.42 -5.97 1.12
C THR A 94 -3.00 -5.85 2.58
N GLU A 95 -3.27 -6.91 3.36
CA GLU A 95 -2.92 -6.99 4.78
C GLU A 95 -2.65 -8.43 5.18
N GLY A 96 -1.70 -8.61 6.10
CA GLY A 96 -1.34 -9.92 6.64
C GLY A 96 -0.50 -10.77 5.72
N GLY A 97 0.16 -10.16 4.76
CA GLY A 97 1.00 -10.81 3.76
C GLY A 97 0.19 -11.52 2.68
N TYR A 98 0.82 -11.71 1.54
CA TYR A 98 0.27 -12.50 0.45
C TYR A 98 1.37 -13.37 -0.18
N THR A 99 0.95 -14.44 -0.85
CA THR A 99 1.85 -15.31 -1.60
C THR A 99 1.43 -15.39 -3.06
N GLY A 100 2.38 -15.63 -3.93
CA GLY A 100 2.12 -15.76 -5.36
C GLY A 100 1.86 -14.43 -6.06
N MET A 101 1.00 -14.47 -7.06
CA MET A 101 0.71 -13.34 -7.93
C MET A 101 -0.50 -12.55 -7.45
N LEU A 102 -0.43 -11.24 -7.67
CA LEU A 102 -1.56 -10.34 -7.54
C LEU A 102 -2.27 -10.25 -8.89
N ASN A 103 -3.60 -10.37 -8.88
CA ASN A 103 -4.41 -10.26 -10.09
C ASN A 103 -5.43 -9.15 -9.94
N VAL A 104 -5.31 -8.12 -10.76
CA VAL A 104 -6.23 -7.00 -10.79
C VAL A 104 -7.37 -7.29 -11.75
N GLY A 105 -8.59 -7.16 -11.30
CA GLY A 105 -9.79 -7.36 -12.13
C GLY A 105 -9.84 -6.34 -13.26
N ARG A 106 -10.05 -6.81 -14.50
CA ARG A 106 -10.16 -5.92 -15.67
C ARG A 106 -11.49 -5.21 -15.77
N LEU A 107 -12.55 -5.85 -15.27
CA LEU A 107 -13.93 -5.36 -15.34
C LEU A 107 -14.53 -5.14 -13.95
N SER A 108 -13.71 -5.17 -12.91
CA SER A 108 -14.16 -4.98 -11.53
C SER A 108 -13.08 -4.33 -10.69
N MET A 109 -13.48 -3.54 -9.72
CA MET A 109 -12.58 -2.91 -8.75
C MET A 109 -12.13 -3.92 -7.67
N LYS A 110 -11.66 -5.10 -8.10
CA LYS A 110 -11.24 -6.18 -7.20
C LYS A 110 -9.80 -6.57 -7.44
N LEU A 111 -9.09 -6.83 -6.34
CA LEU A 111 -7.76 -7.41 -6.32
C LEU A 111 -7.85 -8.82 -5.75
N TYR A 112 -7.35 -9.80 -6.49
CA TYR A 112 -7.33 -11.21 -6.10
C TYR A 112 -5.92 -11.61 -5.72
N PHE A 113 -5.75 -12.25 -4.56
CA PHE A 113 -4.46 -12.73 -4.06
C PHE A 113 -4.64 -13.90 -3.08
N LEU A 114 -3.57 -14.65 -2.85
CA LEU A 114 -3.53 -15.73 -1.87
C LEU A 114 -2.88 -15.22 -0.59
N ARG A 115 -3.48 -15.52 0.57
CA ARG A 115 -2.88 -15.26 1.86
C ARG A 115 -2.14 -16.48 2.37
N TYR A 116 -1.06 -16.27 3.12
CA TYR A 116 -0.49 -17.32 3.94
C TYR A 116 -1.49 -17.71 5.03
N LYS A 117 -1.89 -18.99 5.07
CA LYS A 117 -2.55 -19.55 6.24
C LYS A 117 -1.46 -19.83 7.28
N TYR A 118 -1.36 -18.99 8.29
CA TYR A 118 -0.56 -19.31 9.45
C TYR A 118 -1.32 -20.39 10.24
N ASN A 119 -0.99 -21.66 10.01
CA ASN A 119 -1.36 -22.70 10.94
C ASN A 119 -0.46 -22.51 12.17
N ARG A 120 -1.00 -21.95 13.25
CA ARG A 120 -0.42 -22.14 14.56
C ARG A 120 -0.44 -23.64 14.81
N MET A 121 0.66 -24.34 14.54
CA MET A 121 0.89 -25.61 15.21
C MET A 121 1.00 -25.25 16.69
N ALA A 122 0.08 -25.76 17.48
CA ALA A 122 0.20 -25.76 18.91
C ALA A 122 1.45 -26.59 19.22
N ASP A 123 2.47 -25.93 19.78
CA ASP A 123 3.55 -26.64 20.45
C ASP A 123 2.91 -27.39 21.62
N THR A 124 2.87 -28.72 21.51
CA THR A 124 2.60 -29.63 22.62
C THR A 124 3.87 -29.88 23.41
#